data_f24cec7837a19acf66a64b63fd52a2b0
#
_entry.id   f24cec7837a19acf66a64b63fd52a2b0
#
_cell.length_a   1.000
_cell.length_b   1.000
_cell.length_c   1.000
_cell.angle_alpha   90.00
_cell.angle_beta   90.00
_cell.angle_gamma   90.00
#
_symmetry.space_group_name_H-M   'P 1'
#
loop_
_entity.id
_entity.type
_entity.pdbx_description
1 polymer ?
#
loop_
_entity_poly.entity_id
_entity_poly.type
_entity_poly.pdbx_seq_one_letter_code
_entity_poly.pdbx_strand_id
1 'polypeptide(L)'
;GELHYACIENRLTLLKGFGEKTQEKIKKDIEFILQNSNKQLYARVEKVWEAQVLPALQKILGKKIKFYPTGNYRSQEIILDQLDLLITGESLENIFQKLQATDWTKQTVENKIRLKIPHFVDISIETVEESSLEFRRFETTGSPEHVAFVESKWSEKPSINSTEEEIYQAAQLPVFPPECRHEQIQLFSEPETQFKNLVDFKDIKGVVHNHTKYSDGNNTVVYSLDDSVMIQTLVSNV
;
A
#
# COMPACT_ATOMS: atom_id res chain seq x y z
N GLY A 1 -10.95 -22.94 -5.76
CA GLY A 1 -11.93 -23.91 -5.35
C GLY A 1 -12.02 -25.10 -6.27
N GLU A 2 -13.23 -25.44 -6.70
CA GLU A 2 -13.54 -26.68 -7.41
C GLU A 2 -12.71 -26.92 -8.67
N LEU A 3 -12.48 -25.88 -9.48
CA LEU A 3 -11.70 -26.00 -10.71
C LEU A 3 -10.22 -26.36 -10.43
N HIS A 4 -9.63 -25.83 -9.35
CA HIS A 4 -8.28 -26.20 -8.94
C HIS A 4 -8.19 -27.67 -8.52
N TYR A 5 -9.17 -28.13 -7.72
CA TYR A 5 -9.28 -29.54 -7.35
C TYR A 5 -9.45 -30.45 -8.57
N ALA A 6 -10.29 -30.03 -9.53
CA ALA A 6 -10.47 -30.78 -10.78
C ALA A 6 -9.18 -30.89 -11.60
N CYS A 7 -8.32 -29.87 -11.57
CA CYS A 7 -6.99 -29.94 -12.19
C CYS A 7 -6.04 -30.88 -11.44
N ILE A 8 -6.06 -30.84 -10.09
CA ILE A 8 -5.21 -31.74 -9.27
C ILE A 8 -5.58 -33.22 -9.50
N GLU A 9 -6.87 -33.51 -9.60
CA GLU A 9 -7.40 -34.87 -9.80
C GLU A 9 -7.42 -35.32 -11.28
N ASN A 10 -6.85 -34.54 -12.19
CA ASN A 10 -6.84 -34.80 -13.65
C ASN A 10 -8.24 -34.95 -14.27
N ARG A 11 -9.28 -34.41 -13.66
CA ARG A 11 -10.66 -34.52 -14.16
C ARG A 11 -10.91 -33.74 -15.44
N LEU A 12 -10.18 -32.64 -15.67
CA LEU A 12 -10.35 -31.84 -16.90
C LEU A 12 -9.90 -32.60 -18.14
N THR A 13 -8.89 -33.46 -18.07
CA THR A 13 -8.42 -34.24 -19.19
C THR A 13 -9.46 -35.26 -19.69
N LEU A 14 -10.45 -35.60 -18.87
CA LEU A 14 -11.58 -36.46 -19.23
C LEU A 14 -12.62 -35.75 -20.09
N LEU A 15 -12.57 -34.43 -20.15
CA LEU A 15 -13.51 -33.64 -20.94
C LEU A 15 -13.00 -33.43 -22.36
N LYS A 16 -13.91 -33.61 -23.34
CA LYS A 16 -13.58 -33.41 -24.75
C LYS A 16 -13.04 -32.01 -25.00
N GLY A 17 -11.84 -31.88 -25.54
CA GLY A 17 -11.18 -30.62 -25.86
C GLY A 17 -10.18 -30.14 -24.79
N PHE A 18 -10.06 -30.85 -23.66
CA PHE A 18 -9.08 -30.53 -22.62
C PHE A 18 -7.97 -31.62 -22.61
N GLY A 19 -6.83 -31.26 -23.16
CA GLY A 19 -5.62 -32.12 -23.06
C GLY A 19 -4.79 -31.74 -21.81
N GLU A 20 -3.79 -32.58 -21.50
CA GLU A 20 -2.88 -32.38 -20.37
C GLU A 20 -2.25 -30.98 -20.34
N LYS A 21 -1.78 -30.46 -21.50
CA LYS A 21 -1.18 -29.12 -21.61
C LYS A 21 -2.16 -28.01 -21.24
N THR A 22 -3.44 -28.17 -21.63
CA THR A 22 -4.48 -27.18 -21.31
C THR A 22 -4.82 -27.20 -19.83
N GLN A 23 -4.93 -28.39 -19.24
CA GLN A 23 -5.16 -28.55 -17.81
C GLN A 23 -4.01 -27.96 -16.99
N GLU A 24 -2.77 -28.25 -17.36
CA GLU A 24 -1.59 -27.73 -16.66
C GLU A 24 -1.51 -26.19 -16.72
N LYS A 25 -1.86 -25.60 -17.88
CA LYS A 25 -1.96 -24.15 -18.01
C LYS A 25 -3.03 -23.57 -17.08
N ILE A 26 -4.23 -24.14 -17.11
CA ILE A 26 -5.34 -23.69 -16.24
C ILE A 26 -4.95 -23.82 -14.76
N LYS A 27 -4.31 -24.91 -14.38
CA LYS A 27 -3.82 -25.11 -13.01
C LYS A 27 -2.85 -24.01 -12.59
N LYS A 28 -1.84 -23.70 -13.40
CA LYS A 28 -0.88 -22.62 -13.14
C LYS A 28 -1.55 -21.24 -13.07
N ASP A 29 -2.49 -20.96 -13.97
CA ASP A 29 -3.22 -19.70 -13.97
C ASP A 29 -4.06 -19.55 -12.68
N ILE A 30 -4.71 -20.63 -12.22
CA ILE A 30 -5.47 -20.62 -10.96
C ILE A 30 -4.53 -20.46 -9.75
N GLU A 31 -3.42 -21.19 -9.72
CA GLU A 31 -2.42 -21.06 -8.65
C GLU A 31 -1.88 -19.63 -8.57
N PHE A 32 -1.59 -19.03 -9.72
CA PHE A 32 -1.16 -17.62 -9.80
C PHE A 32 -2.25 -16.67 -9.26
N ILE A 33 -3.51 -16.86 -9.65
CA ILE A 33 -4.64 -16.05 -9.14
C ILE A 33 -4.79 -16.23 -7.63
N LEU A 34 -4.71 -17.47 -7.12
CA LEU A 34 -4.85 -17.73 -5.69
C LEU A 34 -3.71 -17.12 -4.87
N GLN A 35 -2.47 -17.19 -5.37
CA GLN A 35 -1.29 -16.60 -4.72
C GLN A 35 -1.34 -15.06 -4.69
N ASN A 36 -2.07 -14.45 -5.63
CA ASN A 36 -2.17 -13.00 -5.75
C ASN A 36 -3.56 -12.45 -5.41
N SER A 37 -4.44 -13.27 -4.85
CA SER A 37 -5.85 -12.91 -4.61
C SER A 37 -6.04 -11.77 -3.59
N ASN A 38 -5.07 -11.54 -2.70
CA ASN A 38 -5.06 -10.45 -1.73
C ASN A 38 -4.32 -9.21 -2.23
N LYS A 39 -3.67 -9.28 -3.41
CA LYS A 39 -2.94 -8.16 -3.99
C LYS A 39 -3.88 -7.24 -4.77
N GLN A 40 -3.73 -5.93 -4.55
CA GLN A 40 -4.51 -4.90 -5.23
C GLN A 40 -3.61 -3.75 -5.69
N LEU A 41 -4.02 -3.05 -6.74
CA LEU A 41 -3.34 -1.84 -7.19
C LEU A 41 -3.46 -0.73 -6.14
N TYR A 42 -2.40 0.05 -5.96
CA TYR A 42 -2.35 1.18 -5.05
C TYR A 42 -3.57 2.11 -5.18
N ALA A 43 -3.87 2.59 -6.39
CA ALA A 43 -4.98 3.50 -6.64
C ALA A 43 -6.35 2.94 -6.21
N ARG A 44 -6.54 1.62 -6.30
CA ARG A 44 -7.76 0.97 -5.80
C ARG A 44 -7.78 0.95 -4.27
N VAL A 45 -6.66 0.59 -3.64
CA VAL A 45 -6.54 0.57 -2.18
C VAL A 45 -6.76 1.96 -1.61
N GLU A 46 -6.12 2.99 -2.17
CA GLU A 46 -6.27 4.38 -1.76
C GLU A 46 -7.73 4.83 -1.82
N LYS A 47 -8.38 4.63 -2.96
CA LYS A 47 -9.80 4.99 -3.16
C LYS A 47 -10.73 4.33 -2.15
N VAL A 48 -10.55 3.03 -1.89
CA VAL A 48 -11.39 2.28 -0.93
C VAL A 48 -11.03 2.65 0.50
N TRP A 49 -9.75 2.85 0.79
CA TRP A 49 -9.28 3.32 2.08
C TRP A 49 -9.92 4.66 2.46
N GLU A 50 -9.81 5.67 1.63
CA GLU A 50 -10.31 7.01 1.91
C GLU A 50 -11.83 7.09 1.95
N ALA A 51 -12.51 6.43 1.01
CA ALA A 51 -13.95 6.54 0.87
C ALA A 51 -14.74 5.64 1.83
N GLN A 52 -14.18 4.53 2.29
CA GLN A 52 -14.93 3.50 3.02
C GLN A 52 -14.26 3.04 4.31
N VAL A 53 -13.00 2.59 4.25
CA VAL A 53 -12.36 1.91 5.38
C VAL A 53 -11.97 2.88 6.48
N LEU A 54 -11.32 3.99 6.15
CA LEU A 54 -10.93 5.02 7.12
C LEU A 54 -12.15 5.63 7.84
N PRO A 55 -13.23 6.04 7.16
CA PRO A 55 -14.44 6.53 7.84
C PRO A 55 -15.08 5.48 8.75
N ALA A 56 -15.08 4.20 8.34
CA ALA A 56 -15.59 3.10 9.16
C ALA A 56 -14.74 2.91 10.43
N LEU A 57 -13.42 2.89 10.31
CA LEU A 57 -12.51 2.80 11.46
C LEU A 57 -12.65 4.01 12.39
N GLN A 58 -12.76 5.22 11.85
CA GLN A 58 -12.98 6.42 12.66
C GLN A 58 -14.31 6.38 13.43
N LYS A 59 -15.36 5.80 12.83
CA LYS A 59 -16.65 5.61 13.48
C LYS A 59 -16.57 4.61 14.64
N ILE A 60 -15.83 3.51 14.46
CA ILE A 60 -15.69 2.42 15.43
C ILE A 60 -14.75 2.83 16.58
N LEU A 61 -13.58 3.33 16.23
CA LEU A 61 -12.51 3.61 17.19
C LEU A 61 -12.63 4.97 17.84
N GLY A 62 -13.28 5.92 17.17
CA GLY A 62 -13.48 7.29 17.64
C GLY A 62 -12.65 8.31 16.86
N LYS A 63 -13.21 9.52 16.71
CA LYS A 63 -12.60 10.60 15.89
C LYS A 63 -11.28 11.17 16.45
N LYS A 64 -10.95 10.88 17.71
CA LYS A 64 -9.70 11.35 18.33
C LYS A 64 -8.49 10.51 17.93
N ILE A 65 -8.71 9.31 17.44
CA ILE A 65 -7.66 8.41 17.02
C ILE A 65 -7.14 8.85 15.65
N LYS A 66 -5.84 8.98 15.55
CA LYS A 66 -5.15 9.32 14.31
C LYS A 66 -4.56 8.07 13.69
N PHE A 67 -4.72 7.95 12.39
CA PHE A 67 -4.22 6.85 11.58
C PHE A 67 -3.09 7.34 10.69
N TYR A 68 -1.97 6.66 10.74
CA TYR A 68 -0.79 7.01 9.95
C TYR A 68 -0.42 5.80 9.08
N PRO A 69 -0.84 5.79 7.82
CA PRO A 69 -0.38 4.77 6.87
C PRO A 69 1.14 4.77 6.76
N THR A 70 1.71 3.58 6.67
CA THR A 70 3.15 3.34 6.54
C THR A 70 3.41 2.17 5.59
N GLY A 71 4.62 1.63 5.54
CA GLY A 71 4.97 0.51 4.65
C GLY A 71 4.78 0.85 3.19
N ASN A 72 4.44 -0.16 2.41
CA ASN A 72 4.28 -0.08 0.96
C ASN A 72 3.18 0.91 0.51
N TYR A 73 2.17 1.18 1.37
CA TYR A 73 1.18 2.20 1.06
C TYR A 73 1.79 3.61 1.10
N ARG A 74 2.61 3.91 2.12
CA ARG A 74 3.26 5.23 2.22
C ARG A 74 4.32 5.42 1.13
N SER A 75 5.03 4.37 0.73
CA SER A 75 6.00 4.40 -0.38
C SER A 75 5.36 4.31 -1.76
N GLN A 76 4.03 4.27 -1.83
CA GLN A 76 3.24 4.24 -3.08
C GLN A 76 3.62 3.08 -4.01
N GLU A 77 3.91 1.91 -3.44
CA GLU A 77 4.14 0.71 -4.24
C GLU A 77 2.94 0.40 -5.14
N ILE A 78 3.19 0.06 -6.40
CA ILE A 78 2.15 -0.16 -7.41
C ILE A 78 1.15 -1.23 -6.99
N ILE A 79 1.64 -2.28 -6.32
CA ILE A 79 0.83 -3.43 -5.87
C ILE A 79 0.97 -3.56 -4.36
N LEU A 80 -0.17 -3.59 -3.69
CA LEU A 80 -0.26 -3.76 -2.25
C LEU A 80 -0.95 -5.07 -1.91
N ASP A 81 -0.43 -5.80 -0.94
CA ASP A 81 -1.04 -6.97 -0.32
C ASP A 81 -1.49 -6.68 1.13
N GLN A 82 -0.99 -5.60 1.70
CA GLN A 82 -1.28 -5.16 3.06
C GLN A 82 -1.26 -3.64 3.15
N LEU A 83 -2.08 -3.10 4.04
CA LEU A 83 -2.05 -1.72 4.50
C LEU A 83 -1.56 -1.68 5.95
N ASP A 84 -0.37 -1.14 6.16
CA ASP A 84 0.19 -0.97 7.49
C ASP A 84 -0.21 0.38 8.08
N LEU A 85 -0.69 0.37 9.34
CA LEU A 85 -1.16 1.54 10.05
C LEU A 85 -0.46 1.65 11.41
N LEU A 86 0.10 2.81 11.67
CA LEU A 86 0.44 3.24 13.01
C LEU A 86 -0.71 4.05 13.61
N ILE A 87 -1.00 3.84 14.87
CA ILE A 87 -2.07 4.54 15.60
C ILE A 87 -1.49 5.10 16.89
N THR A 88 -1.84 6.35 17.19
CA THR A 88 -1.51 7.00 18.46
C THR A 88 -2.75 7.26 19.31
N GLY A 89 -2.55 7.42 20.61
CA GLY A 89 -3.59 7.87 21.54
C GLY A 89 -4.52 6.79 22.08
N GLU A 90 -4.27 5.51 21.77
CA GLU A 90 -5.06 4.38 22.29
C GLU A 90 -4.19 3.13 22.41
N SER A 91 -4.53 2.24 23.35
CA SER A 91 -3.86 0.94 23.49
C SER A 91 -4.34 -0.08 22.46
N LEU A 92 -3.46 -1.01 22.09
CA LEU A 92 -3.79 -2.10 21.17
C LEU A 92 -4.96 -2.94 21.65
N GLU A 93 -5.02 -3.19 22.96
CA GLU A 93 -6.09 -3.97 23.58
C GLU A 93 -7.45 -3.28 23.44
N ASN A 94 -7.53 -1.98 23.74
CA ASN A 94 -8.75 -1.21 23.59
C ASN A 94 -9.21 -1.12 22.13
N ILE A 95 -8.26 -0.96 21.19
CA ILE A 95 -8.57 -1.01 19.76
C ILE A 95 -9.16 -2.36 19.39
N PHE A 96 -8.53 -3.45 19.83
CA PHE A 96 -9.03 -4.81 19.56
C PHE A 96 -10.44 -5.04 20.14
N GLN A 97 -10.72 -4.57 21.35
CA GLN A 97 -12.03 -4.67 21.98
C GLN A 97 -13.10 -3.90 21.19
N LYS A 98 -12.80 -2.68 20.76
CA LYS A 98 -13.72 -1.89 19.94
C LYS A 98 -14.03 -2.55 18.60
N LEU A 99 -13.04 -3.20 17.99
CA LEU A 99 -13.19 -3.92 16.73
C LEU A 99 -14.05 -5.19 16.87
N GLN A 100 -14.28 -5.72 18.09
CA GLN A 100 -15.17 -6.88 18.29
C GLN A 100 -16.61 -6.62 17.82
N ALA A 101 -17.03 -5.37 17.75
CA ALA A 101 -18.36 -5.00 17.26
C ALA A 101 -18.52 -5.12 15.74
N THR A 102 -17.48 -5.55 15.01
CA THR A 102 -17.49 -5.69 13.55
C THR A 102 -17.49 -7.16 13.13
N ASP A 103 -18.00 -7.42 11.90
CA ASP A 103 -17.93 -8.74 11.25
C ASP A 103 -16.55 -9.02 10.62
N TRP A 104 -15.61 -8.10 10.75
CA TRP A 104 -14.28 -8.26 10.21
C TRP A 104 -13.50 -9.34 10.96
N THR A 105 -12.79 -10.19 10.23
CA THR A 105 -11.88 -11.14 10.85
C THR A 105 -10.68 -10.41 11.44
N LYS A 106 -10.38 -10.68 12.71
CA LYS A 106 -9.31 -10.01 13.44
C LYS A 106 -8.56 -10.99 14.32
N GLN A 107 -7.27 -10.79 14.41
CA GLN A 107 -6.40 -11.54 15.32
C GLN A 107 -5.27 -10.65 15.81
N THR A 108 -4.81 -10.88 17.04
CA THR A 108 -3.56 -10.29 17.54
C THR A 108 -2.41 -11.22 17.21
N VAL A 109 -1.39 -10.69 16.57
CA VAL A 109 -0.14 -11.41 16.24
C VAL A 109 1.00 -10.55 16.74
N GLU A 110 1.78 -11.07 17.67
CA GLU A 110 2.82 -10.30 18.36
C GLU A 110 2.22 -9.02 18.97
N ASN A 111 2.70 -7.86 18.53
CA ASN A 111 2.26 -6.56 19.04
C ASN A 111 1.42 -5.78 17.99
N LYS A 112 0.69 -6.50 17.12
CA LYS A 112 -0.13 -5.94 16.04
C LYS A 112 -1.50 -6.60 15.98
N ILE A 113 -2.49 -5.86 15.51
CA ILE A 113 -3.78 -6.40 15.11
C ILE A 113 -3.77 -6.58 13.61
N ARG A 114 -4.05 -7.79 13.14
CA ARG A 114 -4.34 -8.05 11.74
C ARG A 114 -5.84 -8.08 11.52
N LEU A 115 -6.31 -7.27 10.57
CA LEU A 115 -7.70 -7.19 10.15
C LEU A 115 -7.84 -7.68 8.73
N LYS A 116 -8.88 -8.48 8.49
CA LYS A 116 -9.33 -8.85 7.14
C LYS A 116 -10.70 -8.27 6.90
N ILE A 117 -10.77 -7.39 5.92
CA ILE A 117 -12.00 -6.76 5.44
C ILE A 117 -12.33 -7.36 4.08
N PRO A 118 -13.57 -7.83 3.82
CA PRO A 118 -13.93 -8.39 2.53
C PRO A 118 -13.60 -7.43 1.37
N HIS A 119 -12.98 -7.96 0.32
CA HIS A 119 -12.63 -7.22 -0.91
C HIS A 119 -11.62 -6.08 -0.73
N PHE A 120 -10.91 -6.06 0.39
CA PHE A 120 -9.83 -5.12 0.65
C PHE A 120 -8.53 -5.88 0.99
N VAL A 121 -7.39 -5.20 0.93
CA VAL A 121 -6.11 -5.77 1.39
C VAL A 121 -6.14 -6.01 2.90
N ASP A 122 -5.31 -6.91 3.39
CA ASP A 122 -5.16 -7.11 4.83
C ASP A 122 -4.66 -5.81 5.48
N ILE A 123 -5.14 -5.50 6.69
CA ILE A 123 -4.68 -4.33 7.45
C ILE A 123 -3.89 -4.80 8.66
N SER A 124 -2.72 -4.21 8.86
CA SER A 124 -1.89 -4.41 10.05
C SER A 124 -1.90 -3.13 10.89
N ILE A 125 -2.33 -3.22 12.14
CA ILE A 125 -2.40 -2.09 13.06
C ILE A 125 -1.38 -2.27 14.18
N GLU A 126 -0.55 -1.26 14.37
CA GLU A 126 0.40 -1.14 15.47
C GLU A 126 0.14 0.17 16.22
N THR A 127 0.20 0.13 17.55
CA THR A 127 0.07 1.34 18.38
C THR A 127 1.44 1.85 18.78
N VAL A 128 1.61 3.16 18.73
CA VAL A 128 2.86 3.83 19.07
C VAL A 128 2.58 5.08 19.93
N GLU A 129 3.54 5.46 20.74
CA GLU A 129 3.51 6.75 21.44
C GLU A 129 3.67 7.89 20.45
N GLU A 130 2.97 9.01 20.67
CA GLU A 130 3.05 10.18 19.78
C GLU A 130 4.50 10.68 19.64
N SER A 131 5.30 10.61 20.69
CA SER A 131 6.71 11.03 20.69
C SER A 131 7.61 10.16 19.83
N SER A 132 7.27 8.89 19.61
CA SER A 132 8.07 7.94 18.81
C SER A 132 7.48 7.66 17.44
N LEU A 133 6.42 8.36 17.08
CA LEU A 133 5.70 8.13 15.82
C LEU A 133 6.59 8.29 14.59
N GLU A 134 7.34 9.39 14.50
CA GLU A 134 8.15 9.68 13.31
C GLU A 134 9.31 8.69 13.16
N PHE A 135 9.94 8.31 14.27
CA PHE A 135 10.97 7.28 14.25
C PHE A 135 10.40 5.94 13.77
N ARG A 136 9.23 5.55 14.29
CA ARG A 136 8.57 4.31 13.87
C ARG A 136 8.10 4.36 12.42
N ARG A 137 7.63 5.51 11.93
CA ARG A 137 7.30 5.71 10.52
C ARG A 137 8.52 5.54 9.61
N PHE A 138 9.68 6.06 10.01
CA PHE A 138 10.93 5.82 9.30
C PHE A 138 11.24 4.32 9.20
N GLU A 139 11.23 3.60 10.34
CA GLU A 139 11.55 2.16 10.38
C GLU A 139 10.58 1.31 9.54
N THR A 140 9.33 1.72 9.44
CA THR A 140 8.27 0.91 8.79
C THR A 140 7.95 1.33 7.36
N THR A 141 8.42 2.47 6.87
CA THR A 141 8.15 2.93 5.49
C THR A 141 9.19 2.43 4.49
N GLY A 142 10.47 2.46 4.86
CA GLY A 142 11.53 2.04 3.97
C GLY A 142 11.67 0.51 3.87
N SER A 143 12.29 0.04 2.80
CA SER A 143 12.75 -1.35 2.74
C SER A 143 13.76 -1.62 3.87
N PRO A 144 13.92 -2.88 4.32
CA PRO A 144 14.94 -3.22 5.31
C PRO A 144 16.34 -2.76 4.90
N GLU A 145 16.66 -2.82 3.60
CA GLU A 145 17.94 -2.39 3.04
C GLU A 145 18.12 -0.87 3.14
N HIS A 146 17.04 -0.11 2.90
CA HIS A 146 17.07 1.34 3.06
C HIS A 146 17.28 1.74 4.52
N VAL A 147 16.53 1.16 5.43
CA VAL A 147 16.68 1.43 6.88
C VAL A 147 18.10 1.09 7.33
N ALA A 148 18.60 -0.10 7.00
CA ALA A 148 19.95 -0.54 7.34
C ALA A 148 21.04 0.38 6.74
N PHE A 149 20.84 0.89 5.52
CA PHE A 149 21.76 1.84 4.90
C PHE A 149 21.83 3.14 5.70
N VAL A 150 20.68 3.74 6.04
CA VAL A 150 20.64 4.98 6.82
C VAL A 150 21.26 4.75 8.21
N GLU A 151 20.90 3.66 8.89
CA GLU A 151 21.46 3.29 10.18
C GLU A 151 22.99 3.10 10.15
N SER A 152 23.51 2.54 9.06
CA SER A 152 24.96 2.34 8.89
C SER A 152 25.76 3.62 8.82
N LYS A 153 25.11 4.76 8.57
CA LYS A 153 25.71 6.09 8.48
C LYS A 153 25.68 6.85 9.80
N TRP A 154 24.90 6.41 10.79
CA TRP A 154 24.86 7.09 12.07
C TRP A 154 26.18 6.99 12.79
N SER A 155 26.72 8.12 13.22
CA SER A 155 27.83 8.17 14.18
C SER A 155 27.35 7.88 15.60
N GLU A 156 26.11 8.30 15.90
CA GLU A 156 25.36 8.03 17.12
C GLU A 156 23.91 7.79 16.76
N LYS A 157 23.29 6.77 17.37
CA LYS A 157 21.88 6.45 17.12
C LYS A 157 20.99 7.59 17.57
N PRO A 158 20.11 8.14 16.69
CA PRO A 158 19.14 9.16 17.07
C PRO A 158 18.21 8.67 18.19
N SER A 159 17.65 9.62 18.94
CA SER A 159 16.62 9.33 19.92
C SER A 159 15.39 8.71 19.24
N ILE A 160 14.69 7.84 19.95
CA ILE A 160 13.41 7.30 19.48
C ILE A 160 12.34 8.39 19.26
N ASN A 161 12.54 9.57 19.82
CA ASN A 161 11.65 10.73 19.68
C ASN A 161 12.08 11.68 18.56
N SER A 162 13.09 11.31 17.77
CA SER A 162 13.57 12.12 16.65
C SER A 162 12.57 12.14 15.50
N THR A 163 12.50 13.29 14.84
CA THR A 163 11.78 13.44 13.57
C THR A 163 12.49 12.72 12.43
N GLU A 164 11.81 12.48 11.32
CA GLU A 164 12.47 11.88 10.14
C GLU A 164 13.63 12.74 9.64
N GLU A 165 13.52 14.07 9.69
CA GLU A 165 14.59 14.99 9.33
C GLU A 165 15.83 14.80 10.21
N GLU A 166 15.65 14.69 11.53
CA GLU A 166 16.74 14.47 12.47
C GLU A 166 17.41 13.11 12.28
N ILE A 167 16.63 12.07 11.93
CA ILE A 167 17.13 10.73 11.61
C ILE A 167 18.08 10.76 10.41
N TYR A 168 17.66 11.41 9.32
CA TYR A 168 18.50 11.55 8.12
C TYR A 168 19.67 12.50 8.35
N GLN A 169 19.50 13.56 9.12
CA GLN A 169 20.57 14.48 9.49
C GLN A 169 21.68 13.77 10.29
N ALA A 170 21.33 12.89 11.23
CA ALA A 170 22.29 12.07 11.98
C ALA A 170 23.12 11.16 11.06
N ALA A 171 22.54 10.73 9.94
CA ALA A 171 23.23 9.97 8.90
C ALA A 171 24.01 10.83 7.90
N GLN A 172 23.94 12.15 8.01
CA GLN A 172 24.47 13.11 7.02
C GLN A 172 23.89 12.87 5.60
N LEU A 173 22.61 12.53 5.54
CA LEU A 173 21.86 12.27 4.31
C LEU A 173 20.72 13.27 4.17
N PRO A 174 20.30 13.63 2.94
CA PRO A 174 19.04 14.29 2.74
C PRO A 174 17.87 13.37 3.08
N VAL A 175 16.72 13.95 3.43
CA VAL A 175 15.51 13.17 3.66
C VAL A 175 15.07 12.51 2.35
N PHE A 176 15.01 11.21 2.33
CA PHE A 176 14.49 10.45 1.19
C PHE A 176 12.96 10.54 1.16
N PRO A 177 12.35 10.93 0.04
CA PRO A 177 10.91 10.78 -0.15
C PRO A 177 10.49 9.32 0.08
N PRO A 178 9.32 9.05 0.67
CA PRO A 178 8.87 7.68 0.94
C PRO A 178 8.95 6.75 -0.28
N GLU A 179 8.62 7.27 -1.46
CA GLU A 179 8.62 6.57 -2.73
C GLU A 179 10.03 6.15 -3.21
N CYS A 180 11.07 6.75 -2.63
CA CYS A 180 12.47 6.46 -2.95
C CYS A 180 13.15 5.56 -1.92
N ARG A 181 12.41 5.03 -0.93
CA ARG A 181 12.97 4.23 0.18
C ARG A 181 12.92 2.73 -0.10
N HIS A 182 13.43 2.30 -1.25
CA HIS A 182 13.49 0.89 -1.67
C HIS A 182 14.92 0.33 -1.64
N GLU A 183 15.09 -0.96 -1.98
CA GLU A 183 16.36 -1.68 -1.92
C GLU A 183 17.42 -1.15 -2.89
N GLN A 184 17.02 -0.47 -3.96
CA GLN A 184 17.95 0.05 -4.98
C GLN A 184 18.52 1.43 -4.63
N ILE A 185 18.85 1.64 -3.37
CA ILE A 185 19.36 2.93 -2.87
C ILE A 185 20.63 3.41 -3.57
N GLN A 186 21.43 2.48 -4.13
CA GLN A 186 22.63 2.82 -4.93
C GLN A 186 22.33 3.60 -6.21
N LEU A 187 21.07 3.66 -6.66
CA LEU A 187 20.67 4.47 -7.81
C LEU A 187 20.72 5.97 -7.51
N PHE A 188 20.72 6.34 -6.23
CA PHE A 188 20.78 7.72 -5.81
C PHE A 188 22.23 8.14 -5.54
N SER A 189 23.01 8.38 -6.61
CA SER A 189 24.39 8.87 -6.52
C SER A 189 24.48 10.32 -6.02
N GLU A 190 23.49 11.15 -6.39
CA GLU A 190 23.35 12.54 -5.98
C GLU A 190 21.91 12.83 -5.51
N PRO A 191 21.51 12.28 -4.36
CA PRO A 191 20.11 12.28 -3.95
C PRO A 191 19.52 13.68 -3.78
N GLU A 192 20.28 14.67 -3.30
CA GLU A 192 19.78 16.05 -3.17
C GLU A 192 19.35 16.68 -4.50
N THR A 193 20.13 16.44 -5.56
CA THR A 193 19.80 16.94 -6.90
C THR A 193 18.69 16.13 -7.54
N GLN A 194 18.73 14.81 -7.37
CA GLN A 194 17.76 13.89 -7.95
C GLN A 194 16.36 14.10 -7.35
N PHE A 195 16.23 14.29 -6.04
CA PHE A 195 14.94 14.53 -5.39
C PHE A 195 14.30 15.87 -5.77
N LYS A 196 15.09 16.90 -6.06
CA LYS A 196 14.56 18.17 -6.58
C LYS A 196 13.97 18.06 -7.99
N ASN A 197 14.37 17.04 -8.74
CA ASN A 197 13.93 16.79 -10.11
C ASN A 197 12.87 15.68 -10.22
N LEU A 198 12.33 15.18 -9.10
CA LEU A 198 11.20 14.26 -9.14
C LEU A 198 9.99 14.96 -9.75
N VAL A 199 9.29 14.21 -10.61
CA VAL A 199 8.06 14.70 -11.24
C VAL A 199 6.95 14.74 -10.21
N ASP A 200 6.36 15.93 -10.03
CA ASP A 200 5.19 16.16 -9.20
C ASP A 200 3.94 16.26 -10.10
N PHE A 201 2.78 16.04 -9.53
CA PHE A 201 1.50 16.14 -10.24
C PHE A 201 1.33 17.46 -11.01
N LYS A 202 1.77 18.58 -10.42
CA LYS A 202 1.77 19.92 -11.06
C LYS A 202 2.65 20.04 -12.30
N ASP A 203 3.62 19.10 -12.46
CA ASP A 203 4.53 19.10 -13.60
C ASP A 203 3.93 18.40 -14.83
N ILE A 204 2.83 17.66 -14.63
CA ILE A 204 2.11 16.98 -15.71
C ILE A 204 1.34 18.04 -16.52
N LYS A 205 1.68 18.18 -17.80
CA LYS A 205 1.10 19.19 -18.69
C LYS A 205 -0.04 18.66 -19.56
N GLY A 206 -0.24 17.35 -19.63
CA GLY A 206 -1.32 16.76 -20.40
C GLY A 206 -1.22 15.25 -20.54
N VAL A 207 -2.27 14.65 -21.10
CA VAL A 207 -2.39 13.24 -21.41
C VAL A 207 -2.63 13.08 -22.90
N VAL A 208 -1.82 12.28 -23.60
CA VAL A 208 -1.87 12.11 -25.06
C VAL A 208 -2.59 10.86 -25.51
N HIS A 209 -2.78 9.88 -24.64
CA HIS A 209 -3.48 8.64 -24.97
C HIS A 209 -4.60 8.40 -23.96
N ASN A 210 -5.85 8.55 -24.40
CA ASN A 210 -7.03 8.29 -23.57
C ASN A 210 -8.15 7.76 -24.43
N HIS A 211 -9.01 6.94 -23.82
CA HIS A 211 -10.20 6.38 -24.43
C HIS A 211 -11.45 6.90 -23.70
N THR A 212 -12.43 7.36 -24.46
CA THR A 212 -13.68 7.90 -23.93
C THR A 212 -14.87 7.31 -24.68
N LYS A 213 -16.08 7.69 -24.30
CA LYS A 213 -17.30 7.32 -25.03
C LYS A 213 -17.34 7.80 -26.49
N TYR A 214 -16.45 8.69 -26.88
CA TYR A 214 -16.26 9.09 -28.28
C TYR A 214 -15.38 8.13 -29.06
N SER A 215 -14.77 7.15 -28.41
CA SER A 215 -14.04 6.02 -28.97
C SER A 215 -14.56 4.71 -28.38
N ASP A 216 -13.71 3.86 -27.86
CA ASP A 216 -14.03 2.55 -27.26
C ASP A 216 -13.97 2.54 -25.71
N GLY A 217 -13.82 3.71 -25.08
CA GLY A 217 -13.82 3.85 -23.63
C GLY A 217 -15.23 4.02 -23.04
N ASN A 218 -15.34 3.75 -21.75
CA ASN A 218 -16.63 3.79 -21.02
C ASN A 218 -16.94 5.16 -20.40
N ASN A 219 -15.96 6.07 -20.33
CA ASN A 219 -16.06 7.32 -19.61
C ASN A 219 -16.35 8.50 -20.52
N THR A 220 -17.12 9.47 -20.00
CA THR A 220 -17.38 10.75 -20.67
C THR A 220 -16.21 11.68 -20.44
N VAL A 221 -15.85 12.48 -21.45
CA VAL A 221 -14.92 13.60 -21.28
C VAL A 221 -15.59 14.63 -20.37
N VAL A 222 -14.96 14.90 -19.23
CA VAL A 222 -15.37 16.02 -18.37
C VAL A 222 -14.51 17.20 -18.73
N TYR A 223 -15.12 18.21 -19.35
CA TYR A 223 -14.47 19.50 -19.56
C TYR A 223 -14.51 20.24 -18.24
N SER A 224 -13.37 20.35 -17.58
CA SER A 224 -13.16 21.23 -16.43
C SER A 224 -12.31 22.41 -16.85
N LEU A 225 -12.65 23.58 -16.35
CA LEU A 225 -11.79 24.77 -16.50
C LEU A 225 -10.52 24.68 -15.64
N ASP A 226 -10.42 23.57 -14.85
CA ASP A 226 -9.28 23.29 -13.98
C ASP A 226 -8.60 22.01 -14.47
N ASP A 227 -7.40 22.15 -15.03
CA ASP A 227 -6.60 21.07 -15.63
C ASP A 227 -6.35 19.89 -14.66
N SER A 228 -6.44 20.12 -13.34
CA SER A 228 -6.25 19.10 -12.30
C SER A 228 -7.34 18.03 -12.29
N VAL A 229 -8.55 18.35 -12.73
CA VAL A 229 -9.71 17.41 -12.72
C VAL A 229 -9.66 16.41 -13.85
N MET A 230 -9.10 16.77 -14.99
CA MET A 230 -8.95 15.85 -16.14
C MET A 230 -8.09 14.63 -15.80
N ILE A 231 -7.01 14.83 -15.08
CA ILE A 231 -6.07 13.77 -14.71
C ILE A 231 -6.68 12.84 -13.65
N GLN A 232 -7.39 13.39 -12.66
CA GLN A 232 -8.12 12.59 -11.66
C GLN A 232 -9.15 11.66 -12.27
N THR A 233 -9.85 12.10 -13.32
CA THR A 233 -10.86 11.26 -13.99
C THR A 233 -10.24 10.12 -14.79
N LEU A 234 -9.02 10.27 -15.30
CA LEU A 234 -8.30 9.23 -16.04
C LEU A 234 -7.66 8.19 -15.12
N VAL A 235 -7.13 8.59 -13.98
CA VAL A 235 -6.49 7.69 -12.99
C VAL A 235 -7.53 6.89 -12.20
N SER A 236 -8.73 7.40 -11.97
CA SER A 236 -9.76 6.73 -11.17
C SER A 236 -10.48 5.57 -11.90
N ASN A 237 -10.13 5.29 -13.16
CA ASN A 237 -10.84 4.32 -14.02
C ASN A 237 -9.91 3.31 -14.73
N VAL A 238 -8.68 3.13 -14.25
CA VAL A 238 -7.78 2.05 -14.66
C VAL A 238 -7.94 0.85 -13.73
#